data_3da69af48d3f548c47eef3177e0d9304
#
_entry.id   3da69af48d3f548c47eef3177e0d9304
#
_cell.length_a   1.000
_cell.length_b   1.000
_cell.length_c   1.000
_cell.angle_alpha   90.00
_cell.angle_beta   90.00
_cell.angle_gamma   90.00
#
_symmetry.space_group_name_H-M   'P 1'
#
loop_
_entity.id
_entity.type
_entity.pdbx_description
1 polymer ?
#
loop_
_entity_poly.entity_id
_entity_poly.type
_entity_poly.pdbx_seq_one_letter_code
_entity_poly.pdbx_strand_id
1 'polypeptide(L)'
;MTIAAVALATALLLGACAPHPNSGRHAPAISPTRPASASAQAVAATFLKAMVVGAFDRQWLLLAPQEQASWPSEAARSAMLAAKFSGAARVVAFAVGRPVAGAEWVSPENPRVQVANATEVPVAIAFADATSLSPPGVAGLSQHTQLFLEGPSSSPASTNYLVVGEGPAAMEAPLITPAAVVPRTASAPILMYHLVGPFPDRSLYSSQYSYDLDYGLTVPPDQFSSEMQYLVSHGYQAISLYRLADFLLYGLPLPDHPVVITFDDGFANEYQYALPVLEADGLTATFFPCSGLIGVKNGEEEYMPASELSSLAQMGFGVQDHTYNDGTVLWGQDLATIQELTGYSAHVLESITGQPVQFIAYSGLWPYASPEQAGPAQAQLFSQLGSLGYVGGLEDNWVGRFAWVESSASLWEWPRVRAYPGESLEAFAALLAYG
;
A
#
# COMPACT_ATOMS: atom_id res chain seq x y z
N MET A 1 -52.54 -5.68 -19.34
CA MET A 1 -52.03 -6.74 -20.19
C MET A 1 -50.72 -7.20 -19.58
N THR A 2 -50.78 -8.12 -18.73
CA THR A 2 -50.70 -9.57 -18.74
C THR A 2 -49.47 -10.07 -19.44
N ILE A 3 -48.73 -10.74 -18.76
CA ILE A 3 -48.22 -11.83 -18.34
C ILE A 3 -47.10 -12.53 -18.75
N ALA A 4 -46.29 -13.33 -18.58
CA ALA A 4 -46.49 -14.56 -17.84
C ALA A 4 -45.18 -15.06 -17.18
N ALA A 5 -45.35 -15.66 -16.05
CA ALA A 5 -44.34 -16.48 -15.40
C ALA A 5 -44.20 -17.84 -16.08
N VAL A 6 -43.00 -18.41 -16.10
CA VAL A 6 -42.78 -19.83 -16.30
C VAL A 6 -41.99 -20.38 -15.13
N ALA A 7 -42.69 -21.14 -14.29
CA ALA A 7 -42.09 -21.99 -13.29
C ALA A 7 -41.79 -23.35 -13.90
N LEU A 8 -40.64 -23.93 -13.59
CA LEU A 8 -40.35 -25.34 -13.89
C LEU A 8 -40.05 -26.04 -12.57
N ALA A 9 -40.89 -27.03 -12.28
CA ALA A 9 -40.86 -27.83 -11.07
C ALA A 9 -39.77 -28.90 -11.14
N THR A 10 -39.19 -29.18 -10.01
CA THR A 10 -38.22 -30.24 -9.81
C THR A 10 -38.77 -31.37 -9.00
N ALA A 11 -38.57 -32.58 -9.42
CA ALA A 11 -39.00 -33.80 -8.72
C ALA A 11 -37.94 -34.21 -7.69
N LEU A 12 -38.41 -34.47 -6.45
CA LEU A 12 -37.69 -35.20 -5.41
C LEU A 12 -37.63 -36.68 -5.75
N LEU A 13 -36.47 -37.30 -5.51
CA LEU A 13 -36.37 -38.73 -5.25
C LEU A 13 -35.54 -38.95 -3.99
N LEU A 14 -36.24 -39.30 -2.92
CA LEU A 14 -35.71 -39.86 -1.70
C LEU A 14 -35.33 -41.31 -1.89
N GLY A 15 -34.09 -41.66 -1.64
CA GLY A 15 -33.62 -43.05 -1.52
C GLY A 15 -32.85 -43.18 -0.19
N ALA A 16 -33.55 -43.76 0.79
CA ALA A 16 -32.92 -44.14 2.05
C ALA A 16 -32.12 -45.45 1.86
N CYS A 17 -30.83 -45.42 2.28
CA CYS A 17 -30.09 -46.65 2.56
C CYS A 17 -29.33 -46.53 3.87
N ALA A 18 -29.48 -47.56 4.70
CA ALA A 18 -28.92 -47.72 6.00
C ALA A 18 -27.37 -47.84 6.03
N PRO A 19 -26.75 -47.57 7.19
CA PRO A 19 -25.29 -47.56 7.29
C PRO A 19 -24.70 -48.97 7.45
N HIS A 20 -23.75 -49.30 6.59
CA HIS A 20 -22.81 -50.38 6.85
C HIS A 20 -21.56 -49.84 7.56
N PRO A 21 -21.03 -50.53 8.58
CA PRO A 21 -19.76 -50.13 9.21
C PRO A 21 -18.60 -50.50 8.28
N ASN A 22 -17.91 -49.52 7.77
CA ASN A 22 -16.71 -49.75 6.99
C ASN A 22 -15.45 -49.38 7.78
N SER A 23 -14.68 -50.42 7.98
CA SER A 23 -13.35 -50.44 8.60
C SER A 23 -12.45 -49.36 8.03
N GLY A 24 -11.82 -48.61 8.94
CA GLY A 24 -10.83 -47.58 8.61
C GLY A 24 -9.66 -48.11 7.77
N ARG A 25 -9.57 -47.61 6.59
CA ARG A 25 -8.31 -47.39 5.88
C ARG A 25 -8.08 -45.89 5.82
N HIS A 26 -7.23 -45.40 6.72
CA HIS A 26 -6.62 -44.11 6.50
C HIS A 26 -5.91 -44.16 5.17
N ALA A 27 -6.41 -43.44 4.16
CA ALA A 27 -5.58 -43.12 3.04
C ALA A 27 -4.34 -42.37 3.59
N PRO A 28 -3.13 -42.73 3.16
CA PRO A 28 -1.96 -42.01 3.58
C PRO A 28 -2.15 -40.55 3.19
N ALA A 29 -1.99 -39.63 4.16
CA ALA A 29 -1.89 -38.22 3.92
C ALA A 29 -0.76 -38.04 2.90
N ILE A 30 -1.09 -37.65 1.67
CA ILE A 30 -0.12 -37.28 0.66
C ILE A 30 0.50 -35.99 1.21
N SER A 31 1.62 -36.11 1.87
CA SER A 31 2.47 -34.95 2.17
C SER A 31 2.72 -34.25 0.83
N PRO A 32 2.45 -32.96 0.70
CA PRO A 32 2.71 -32.26 -0.53
C PRO A 32 4.21 -32.33 -0.81
N THR A 33 4.58 -33.15 -1.78
CA THR A 33 5.97 -33.28 -2.21
C THR A 33 6.35 -32.02 -2.97
N ARG A 34 7.38 -31.38 -2.49
CA ARG A 34 8.03 -30.23 -3.14
C ARG A 34 8.44 -30.64 -4.56
N PRO A 35 8.09 -29.83 -5.60
CA PRO A 35 8.48 -30.17 -6.97
C PRO A 35 10.00 -30.20 -7.10
N ALA A 36 10.54 -31.26 -7.66
CA ALA A 36 11.96 -31.39 -7.93
C ALA A 36 12.35 -30.47 -9.10
N SER A 37 13.40 -29.65 -8.93
CA SER A 37 14.06 -28.81 -9.94
C SER A 37 13.13 -27.91 -10.78
N ALA A 38 12.29 -27.10 -10.16
CA ALA A 38 11.52 -26.08 -10.88
C ALA A 38 12.37 -24.81 -11.13
N SER A 39 12.22 -24.21 -12.32
CA SER A 39 12.82 -22.89 -12.59
C SER A 39 12.22 -21.79 -11.74
N ALA A 40 12.94 -20.67 -11.54
CA ALA A 40 12.42 -19.50 -10.82
C ALA A 40 11.05 -19.07 -11.32
N GLN A 41 10.88 -19.01 -12.64
CA GLN A 41 9.60 -18.69 -13.26
C GLN A 41 8.48 -19.68 -12.89
N ALA A 42 8.78 -20.97 -12.85
CA ALA A 42 7.79 -21.99 -12.49
C ALA A 42 7.41 -21.92 -11.00
N VAL A 43 8.36 -21.59 -10.13
CA VAL A 43 8.10 -21.40 -8.70
C VAL A 43 7.23 -20.16 -8.50
N ALA A 44 7.57 -19.03 -9.11
CA ALA A 44 6.75 -17.83 -9.07
C ALA A 44 5.32 -18.08 -9.57
N ALA A 45 5.17 -18.76 -10.70
CA ALA A 45 3.86 -19.13 -11.23
C ALA A 45 3.06 -20.03 -10.27
N THR A 46 3.72 -20.98 -9.61
CA THR A 46 3.08 -21.88 -8.63
C THR A 46 2.63 -21.11 -7.39
N PHE A 47 3.47 -20.19 -6.92
CA PHE A 47 3.17 -19.31 -5.79
C PHE A 47 1.93 -18.44 -6.07
N LEU A 48 1.90 -17.76 -7.21
CA LEU A 48 0.78 -16.90 -7.60
C LEU A 48 -0.49 -17.71 -7.92
N LYS A 49 -0.36 -18.90 -8.49
CA LYS A 49 -1.52 -19.78 -8.71
C LYS A 49 -2.20 -20.18 -7.41
N ALA A 50 -1.43 -20.37 -6.34
CA ALA A 50 -1.99 -20.64 -5.02
C ALA A 50 -2.83 -19.45 -4.51
N MET A 51 -2.44 -18.21 -4.80
CA MET A 51 -3.25 -17.01 -4.50
C MET A 51 -4.57 -16.98 -5.26
N VAL A 52 -4.56 -17.28 -6.56
CA VAL A 52 -5.78 -17.29 -7.38
C VAL A 52 -6.83 -18.27 -6.85
N VAL A 53 -6.39 -19.41 -6.34
CA VAL A 53 -7.30 -20.46 -5.81
C VAL A 53 -7.51 -20.37 -4.28
N GLY A 54 -6.92 -19.38 -3.61
CA GLY A 54 -7.02 -19.21 -2.16
C GLY A 54 -6.33 -20.30 -1.33
N ALA A 55 -5.36 -21.01 -1.91
CA ALA A 55 -4.64 -22.12 -1.27
C ALA A 55 -3.31 -21.64 -0.65
N PHE A 56 -3.38 -20.72 0.31
CA PHE A 56 -2.23 -20.05 0.91
C PHE A 56 -1.32 -21.00 1.72
N ASP A 57 -1.85 -22.12 2.21
CA ASP A 57 -1.10 -23.22 2.80
C ASP A 57 -0.06 -23.79 1.83
N ARG A 58 -0.38 -23.85 0.54
CA ARG A 58 0.55 -24.34 -0.49
C ARG A 58 1.72 -23.41 -0.75
N GLN A 59 1.58 -22.13 -0.49
CA GLN A 59 2.67 -21.18 -0.62
C GLN A 59 3.76 -21.39 0.42
N TRP A 60 3.41 -21.87 1.62
CA TRP A 60 4.34 -22.07 2.72
C TRP A 60 5.55 -22.89 2.34
N LEU A 61 5.35 -23.96 1.57
CA LEU A 61 6.43 -24.84 1.12
C LEU A 61 7.35 -24.21 0.06
N LEU A 62 6.91 -23.11 -0.54
CA LEU A 62 7.68 -22.35 -1.53
C LEU A 62 8.45 -21.18 -0.90
N LEU A 63 8.19 -20.84 0.36
CA LEU A 63 8.89 -19.80 1.07
C LEU A 63 10.26 -20.24 1.54
N ALA A 64 11.22 -19.33 1.49
CA ALA A 64 12.52 -19.53 2.11
C ALA A 64 12.39 -19.59 3.65
N PRO A 65 13.32 -20.26 4.36
CA PRO A 65 13.24 -20.41 5.81
C PRO A 65 13.18 -19.07 6.57
N GLN A 66 13.87 -18.04 6.11
CA GLN A 66 13.85 -16.71 6.70
C GLN A 66 12.48 -16.06 6.56
N GLU A 67 11.82 -16.24 5.41
CA GLU A 67 10.46 -15.74 5.20
C GLU A 67 9.44 -16.53 6.04
N GLN A 68 9.59 -17.84 6.16
CA GLN A 68 8.75 -18.64 7.06
C GLN A 68 8.90 -18.20 8.52
N ALA A 69 10.12 -17.81 8.93
CA ALA A 69 10.42 -17.39 10.30
C ALA A 69 9.80 -16.02 10.66
N SER A 70 9.44 -15.19 9.68
CA SER A 70 8.75 -13.92 9.90
C SER A 70 7.29 -14.09 10.34
N TRP A 71 6.72 -15.27 10.19
CA TRP A 71 5.33 -15.57 10.50
C TRP A 71 5.19 -16.41 11.77
N PRO A 72 4.15 -16.18 12.60
CA PRO A 72 3.91 -16.98 13.80
C PRO A 72 3.71 -18.48 13.52
N SER A 73 3.07 -18.81 12.39
CA SER A 73 2.88 -20.19 11.90
C SER A 73 2.32 -20.18 10.47
N GLU A 74 2.43 -21.33 9.78
CA GLU A 74 1.76 -21.58 8.50
C GLU A 74 0.25 -21.29 8.55
N ALA A 75 -0.42 -21.78 9.61
CA ALA A 75 -1.86 -21.60 9.78
C ALA A 75 -2.24 -20.13 9.99
N ALA A 76 -1.46 -19.38 10.77
CA ALA A 76 -1.66 -17.95 10.99
C ALA A 76 -1.51 -17.17 9.70
N ARG A 77 -0.41 -17.40 8.94
CA ARG A 77 -0.20 -16.78 7.63
C ARG A 77 -1.34 -17.09 6.67
N SER A 78 -1.72 -18.33 6.54
CA SER A 78 -2.79 -18.74 5.62
C SER A 78 -4.12 -18.10 5.96
N ALA A 79 -4.48 -18.00 7.24
CA ALA A 79 -5.70 -17.34 7.68
C ALA A 79 -5.69 -15.83 7.40
N MET A 80 -4.57 -15.16 7.65
CA MET A 80 -4.42 -13.72 7.37
C MET A 80 -4.49 -13.43 5.87
N LEU A 81 -3.78 -14.18 5.04
CA LEU A 81 -3.83 -14.00 3.59
C LEU A 81 -5.20 -14.32 3.00
N ALA A 82 -5.90 -15.33 3.53
CA ALA A 82 -7.26 -15.63 3.11
C ALA A 82 -8.25 -14.49 3.46
N ALA A 83 -8.04 -13.80 4.56
CA ALA A 83 -8.81 -12.61 4.91
C ALA A 83 -8.48 -11.44 3.98
N LYS A 84 -7.19 -11.16 3.77
CA LYS A 84 -6.71 -10.07 2.91
C LYS A 84 -7.15 -10.26 1.46
N PHE A 85 -6.90 -11.41 0.87
CA PHE A 85 -7.22 -11.70 -0.53
C PHE A 85 -8.63 -12.29 -0.72
N SER A 86 -9.64 -11.64 -0.14
CA SER A 86 -11.05 -12.01 -0.24
C SER A 86 -11.87 -10.97 -1.03
N GLY A 87 -13.06 -11.33 -1.47
CA GLY A 87 -13.98 -10.40 -2.15
C GLY A 87 -13.33 -9.70 -3.35
N ALA A 88 -13.31 -8.37 -3.34
CA ALA A 88 -12.73 -7.54 -4.39
C ALA A 88 -11.20 -7.64 -4.47
N ALA A 89 -10.52 -7.83 -3.34
CA ALA A 89 -9.07 -8.04 -3.28
C ALA A 89 -8.62 -9.45 -3.71
N ARG A 90 -9.55 -10.32 -4.10
CA ARG A 90 -9.21 -11.67 -4.57
C ARG A 90 -8.40 -11.61 -5.86
N VAL A 91 -7.25 -12.26 -5.88
CA VAL A 91 -6.46 -12.42 -7.12
C VAL A 91 -7.21 -13.30 -8.10
N VAL A 92 -7.42 -12.83 -9.32
CA VAL A 92 -8.17 -13.53 -10.37
C VAL A 92 -7.31 -13.97 -11.54
N ALA A 93 -6.19 -13.29 -11.77
CA ALA A 93 -5.24 -13.63 -12.82
C ALA A 93 -3.84 -13.14 -12.46
N PHE A 94 -2.84 -13.70 -13.10
CA PHE A 94 -1.46 -13.23 -13.02
C PHE A 94 -0.70 -13.52 -14.31
N ALA A 95 0.37 -12.79 -14.53
CA ALA A 95 1.39 -13.07 -15.53
C ALA A 95 2.77 -13.12 -14.88
N VAL A 96 3.67 -13.93 -15.41
CA VAL A 96 5.04 -14.06 -14.92
C VAL A 96 5.99 -13.70 -16.03
N GLY A 97 6.82 -12.69 -15.80
CA GLY A 97 7.81 -12.20 -16.73
C GLY A 97 9.07 -13.07 -16.79
N ARG A 98 10.05 -12.58 -17.50
CA ARG A 98 11.34 -13.27 -17.66
C ARG A 98 12.20 -13.05 -16.42
N PRO A 99 12.70 -14.11 -15.77
CA PRO A 99 13.58 -14.00 -14.62
C PRO A 99 14.90 -13.30 -14.95
N VAL A 100 15.37 -12.47 -14.00
CA VAL A 100 16.66 -11.78 -14.04
C VAL A 100 17.49 -12.26 -12.86
N ALA A 101 18.64 -12.86 -13.13
CA ALA A 101 19.56 -13.36 -12.10
C ALA A 101 20.53 -12.25 -11.62
N GLY A 102 21.02 -12.40 -10.41
CA GLY A 102 22.04 -11.51 -9.85
C GLY A 102 21.49 -10.27 -9.16
N ALA A 103 20.20 -10.25 -8.85
CA ALA A 103 19.60 -9.19 -8.05
C ALA A 103 20.03 -9.30 -6.58
N GLU A 104 20.16 -8.18 -5.92
CA GLU A 104 20.25 -8.11 -4.47
C GLU A 104 18.84 -7.87 -3.90
N TRP A 105 18.42 -8.73 -3.00
CA TRP A 105 17.16 -8.55 -2.29
C TRP A 105 17.43 -8.24 -0.83
N VAL A 106 16.80 -7.20 -0.34
CA VAL A 106 16.76 -6.81 1.07
C VAL A 106 15.33 -6.92 1.53
N SER A 107 15.10 -7.59 2.66
CA SER A 107 13.76 -7.71 3.23
C SER A 107 13.19 -6.32 3.55
N PRO A 108 12.02 -5.96 3.00
CA PRO A 108 11.34 -4.72 3.36
C PRO A 108 10.95 -4.67 4.84
N GLU A 109 10.87 -5.83 5.48
CA GLU A 109 10.46 -5.97 6.88
C GLU A 109 11.63 -6.07 7.84
N ASN A 110 12.81 -6.44 7.36
CA ASN A 110 14.01 -6.55 8.16
C ASN A 110 15.28 -6.38 7.30
N PRO A 111 15.86 -5.17 7.22
CA PRO A 111 17.04 -4.89 6.39
C PRO A 111 18.29 -5.73 6.72
N ARG A 112 18.29 -6.43 7.85
CA ARG A 112 19.36 -7.38 8.19
C ARG A 112 19.24 -8.71 7.43
N VAL A 113 18.08 -8.97 6.86
CA VAL A 113 17.84 -10.14 6.00
C VAL A 113 18.09 -9.72 4.56
N GLN A 114 19.21 -10.17 4.03
CA GLN A 114 19.65 -9.87 2.67
C GLN A 114 19.95 -11.16 1.94
N VAL A 115 19.58 -11.23 0.67
CA VAL A 115 19.91 -12.35 -0.21
C VAL A 115 20.69 -11.81 -1.41
N ALA A 116 21.98 -12.08 -1.42
CA ALA A 116 22.82 -11.79 -2.56
C ALA A 116 22.57 -12.80 -3.70
N ASN A 117 22.65 -12.33 -4.95
CA ASN A 117 22.38 -13.14 -6.14
C ASN A 117 20.96 -13.77 -6.18
N ALA A 118 19.97 -13.08 -5.65
CA ALA A 118 18.59 -13.47 -5.83
C ALA A 118 18.21 -13.46 -7.34
N THR A 119 17.19 -14.22 -7.68
CA THR A 119 16.56 -14.12 -9.01
C THR A 119 15.29 -13.30 -8.88
N GLU A 120 15.29 -12.14 -9.50
CA GLU A 120 14.12 -11.30 -9.64
C GLU A 120 13.20 -11.89 -10.72
N VAL A 121 11.91 -11.99 -10.42
CA VAL A 121 10.90 -12.45 -11.36
C VAL A 121 9.80 -11.39 -11.42
N PRO A 122 9.74 -10.58 -12.48
CA PRO A 122 8.67 -9.63 -12.69
C PRO A 122 7.32 -10.35 -12.77
N VAL A 123 6.30 -9.84 -12.10
CA VAL A 123 4.95 -10.39 -12.11
C VAL A 123 3.91 -9.29 -12.28
N ALA A 124 2.80 -9.61 -12.91
CA ALA A 124 1.62 -8.77 -12.96
C ALA A 124 0.44 -9.53 -12.35
N ILE A 125 -0.34 -8.86 -11.51
CA ILE A 125 -1.45 -9.47 -10.76
C ILE A 125 -2.71 -8.66 -11.03
N ALA A 126 -3.80 -9.35 -11.36
CA ALA A 126 -5.11 -8.75 -11.51
C ALA A 126 -6.01 -9.19 -10.36
N PHE A 127 -6.71 -8.23 -9.77
CA PHE A 127 -7.68 -8.45 -8.71
C PHE A 127 -9.10 -8.53 -9.26
N ALA A 128 -9.99 -9.22 -8.53
CA ALA A 128 -11.41 -9.21 -8.81
C ALA A 128 -11.93 -7.82 -8.51
N ASP A 129 -12.53 -7.20 -9.46
CA ASP A 129 -13.09 -5.85 -9.51
C ASP A 129 -13.08 -5.11 -8.14
N ALA A 130 -12.12 -4.23 -7.99
CA ALA A 130 -11.66 -3.89 -6.66
C ALA A 130 -12.27 -2.61 -6.13
N THR A 131 -12.81 -1.74 -6.96
CA THR A 131 -13.22 -0.43 -6.49
C THR A 131 -14.51 0.01 -7.15
N SER A 132 -15.42 0.53 -6.33
CA SER A 132 -16.56 1.33 -6.79
C SER A 132 -16.13 2.58 -7.57
N LEU A 133 -14.83 2.88 -7.60
CA LEU A 133 -14.21 4.00 -8.29
C LEU A 133 -13.91 3.67 -9.75
N SER A 134 -13.79 2.40 -10.12
CA SER A 134 -13.59 2.02 -11.52
C SER A 134 -14.89 2.19 -12.30
N PRO A 135 -14.88 2.88 -13.45
CA PRO A 135 -16.04 2.95 -14.32
C PRO A 135 -16.49 1.54 -14.75
N PRO A 136 -17.80 1.31 -14.96
CA PRO A 136 -18.29 0.05 -15.46
C PRO A 136 -17.58 -0.32 -16.75
N GLY A 137 -16.89 -1.48 -16.78
CA GLY A 137 -16.19 -1.99 -17.96
C GLY A 137 -14.68 -1.81 -17.98
N VAL A 138 -14.07 -1.20 -16.95
CA VAL A 138 -12.61 -1.26 -16.76
C VAL A 138 -12.28 -2.63 -16.17
N ALA A 139 -11.45 -3.41 -16.85
CA ALA A 139 -10.92 -4.66 -16.31
C ALA A 139 -10.15 -4.35 -15.01
N GLY A 140 -10.28 -5.24 -14.02
CA GLY A 140 -9.71 -5.05 -12.69
C GLY A 140 -8.26 -4.57 -12.72
N LEU A 141 -7.87 -3.82 -11.70
CA LEU A 141 -6.53 -3.24 -11.56
C LEU A 141 -5.46 -4.32 -11.73
N SER A 142 -4.45 -4.00 -12.54
CA SER A 142 -3.27 -4.85 -12.71
C SER A 142 -2.09 -4.18 -12.00
N GLN A 143 -1.60 -4.83 -10.96
CA GLN A 143 -0.37 -4.42 -10.30
C GLN A 143 0.83 -5.14 -10.89
N HIS A 144 1.91 -4.37 -11.08
CA HIS A 144 3.21 -4.87 -11.45
C HIS A 144 4.11 -4.87 -10.22
N THR A 145 4.69 -6.01 -9.89
CA THR A 145 5.66 -6.15 -8.80
C THR A 145 6.69 -7.22 -9.17
N GLN A 146 7.59 -7.52 -8.25
CA GLN A 146 8.62 -8.52 -8.44
C GLN A 146 8.59 -9.53 -7.30
N LEU A 147 8.77 -10.79 -7.63
CA LEU A 147 9.09 -11.81 -6.66
C LEU A 147 10.60 -12.08 -6.69
N PHE A 148 11.22 -12.09 -5.52
CA PHE A 148 12.62 -12.45 -5.38
C PHE A 148 12.73 -13.89 -4.89
N LEU A 149 13.58 -14.64 -5.56
CA LEU A 149 13.78 -16.06 -5.28
C LEU A 149 15.26 -16.33 -5.01
N GLU A 150 15.53 -16.99 -3.89
CA GLU A 150 16.84 -17.58 -3.65
C GLU A 150 17.02 -18.80 -4.53
N GLY A 151 18.11 -18.80 -5.31
CA GLY A 151 18.45 -19.92 -6.18
C GLY A 151 18.87 -21.17 -5.41
N PRO A 152 19.06 -22.29 -6.13
CA PRO A 152 19.61 -23.49 -5.52
C PRO A 152 20.96 -23.16 -4.88
N SER A 153 21.05 -23.30 -3.56
CA SER A 153 22.30 -23.09 -2.84
C SER A 153 23.34 -24.08 -3.34
N SER A 154 24.62 -23.71 -3.26
CA SER A 154 25.78 -24.60 -3.56
C SER A 154 25.83 -25.87 -2.70
N SER A 155 24.87 -26.07 -1.80
CA SER A 155 24.67 -27.29 -1.06
C SER A 155 23.94 -28.34 -1.94
N PRO A 156 24.47 -29.56 -2.06
CA PRO A 156 23.89 -30.59 -2.94
C PRO A 156 22.46 -31.05 -2.55
N ALA A 157 21.91 -30.54 -1.47
CA ALA A 157 20.56 -30.89 -1.00
C ALA A 157 19.45 -29.93 -1.46
N SER A 158 19.77 -28.76 -2.06
CA SER A 158 18.78 -27.79 -2.50
C SER A 158 18.86 -27.57 -4.01
N THR A 159 17.93 -28.16 -4.73
CA THR A 159 17.82 -28.02 -6.21
C THR A 159 16.74 -27.03 -6.66
N ASN A 160 16.09 -26.33 -5.72
CA ASN A 160 14.90 -25.55 -6.02
C ASN A 160 15.05 -24.09 -5.59
N TYR A 161 14.46 -23.21 -6.39
CA TYR A 161 14.21 -21.82 -6.01
C TYR A 161 13.21 -21.74 -4.87
N LEU A 162 13.40 -20.79 -3.96
CA LEU A 162 12.49 -20.47 -2.87
C LEU A 162 12.18 -18.97 -2.91
N VAL A 163 10.93 -18.63 -2.66
CA VAL A 163 10.50 -17.23 -2.55
C VAL A 163 11.08 -16.67 -1.25
N VAL A 164 11.90 -15.65 -1.34
CA VAL A 164 12.48 -14.92 -0.19
C VAL A 164 11.67 -13.70 0.17
N GLY A 165 10.84 -13.21 -0.74
CA GLY A 165 9.94 -12.10 -0.51
C GLY A 165 9.50 -11.45 -1.80
N GLU A 166 8.76 -10.39 -1.65
CA GLU A 166 8.29 -9.50 -2.71
C GLU A 166 9.26 -8.33 -2.83
N GLY A 167 9.17 -7.58 -3.92
CA GLY A 167 9.96 -6.38 -4.12
C GLY A 167 9.61 -5.27 -3.12
N PRO A 168 10.30 -4.13 -3.18
CA PRO A 168 10.07 -3.01 -2.26
C PRO A 168 8.63 -2.49 -2.31
N ALA A 169 7.92 -2.70 -3.42
CA ALA A 169 6.47 -2.66 -3.45
C ALA A 169 5.95 -4.05 -3.10
N ALA A 170 5.63 -4.27 -1.86
CA ALA A 170 4.74 -5.37 -1.53
C ALA A 170 3.53 -5.35 -2.47
N MET A 171 3.03 -6.51 -2.89
CA MET A 171 1.83 -6.57 -3.73
C MET A 171 0.65 -5.91 -3.02
N GLU A 172 0.43 -4.62 -3.35
CA GLU A 172 -0.66 -3.85 -2.76
C GLU A 172 -1.98 -4.36 -3.33
N ALA A 173 -2.64 -5.23 -2.56
CA ALA A 173 -3.99 -5.66 -2.88
C ALA A 173 -4.98 -4.61 -2.39
N PRO A 174 -6.07 -4.36 -3.11
CA PRO A 174 -7.15 -3.52 -2.60
C PRO A 174 -7.62 -4.01 -1.22
N LEU A 175 -7.67 -3.09 -0.27
CA LEU A 175 -8.14 -3.37 1.08
C LEU A 175 -9.66 -3.50 1.10
N ILE A 176 -10.16 -4.41 1.91
CA ILE A 176 -11.58 -4.56 2.21
C ILE A 176 -11.72 -4.44 3.72
N THR A 177 -12.46 -3.45 4.18
CA THR A 177 -12.73 -3.34 5.62
C THR A 177 -13.50 -4.56 6.09
N PRO A 178 -12.96 -5.37 7.02
CA PRO A 178 -13.67 -6.53 7.55
C PRO A 178 -14.97 -6.11 8.25
N ALA A 179 -15.99 -6.99 8.24
CA ALA A 179 -17.25 -6.74 8.93
C ALA A 179 -17.08 -6.58 10.46
N ALA A 180 -15.99 -7.11 11.01
CA ALA A 180 -15.59 -6.91 12.41
C ALA A 180 -14.06 -6.74 12.45
N VAL A 181 -13.59 -5.59 12.90
CA VAL A 181 -12.18 -5.31 13.13
C VAL A 181 -11.85 -5.59 14.58
N VAL A 182 -10.83 -6.43 14.81
CA VAL A 182 -10.29 -6.59 16.17
C VAL A 182 -9.47 -5.33 16.47
N PRO A 183 -9.73 -4.62 17.57
CA PRO A 183 -8.98 -3.40 17.91
C PRO A 183 -7.48 -3.66 17.99
N ARG A 184 -6.69 -2.88 17.25
CA ARG A 184 -5.22 -2.90 17.25
C ARG A 184 -4.71 -1.46 17.24
N THR A 185 -3.52 -1.29 17.78
CA THR A 185 -2.78 -0.03 17.70
C THR A 185 -1.36 -0.33 17.26
N ALA A 186 -0.80 0.55 16.46
CA ALA A 186 0.59 0.53 16.05
C ALA A 186 1.28 1.81 16.52
N SER A 187 2.53 1.72 16.93
CA SER A 187 3.41 2.87 17.11
C SER A 187 4.20 3.05 15.81
N ALA A 188 3.68 3.89 14.91
CA ALA A 188 4.24 4.11 13.59
C ALA A 188 4.12 5.60 13.23
N PRO A 189 5.20 6.39 13.32
CA PRO A 189 5.17 7.77 12.87
C PRO A 189 4.89 7.83 11.36
N ILE A 190 4.01 8.74 10.95
CA ILE A 190 3.75 9.07 9.56
C ILE A 190 4.34 10.44 9.28
N LEU A 191 5.46 10.47 8.57
CA LEU A 191 6.15 11.71 8.21
C LEU A 191 5.45 12.39 7.04
N MET A 192 5.31 13.70 7.09
CA MET A 192 4.68 14.51 6.06
C MET A 192 5.68 15.52 5.51
N TYR A 193 6.05 15.35 4.26
CA TYR A 193 6.84 16.29 3.47
C TYR A 193 5.95 16.91 2.39
N HIS A 194 6.44 18.01 1.81
CA HIS A 194 5.88 18.62 0.62
C HIS A 194 7.06 18.86 -0.35
N LEU A 195 7.51 20.10 -0.47
CA LEU A 195 8.64 20.44 -1.30
C LEU A 195 9.98 19.90 -0.73
N VAL A 196 10.70 19.08 -1.49
CA VAL A 196 12.09 18.72 -1.17
C VAL A 196 13.01 19.28 -2.26
N GLY A 197 13.75 20.30 -1.94
CA GLY A 197 14.57 20.98 -2.95
C GLY A 197 15.29 22.24 -2.44
N PRO A 198 15.95 22.98 -3.31
CA PRO A 198 16.46 24.30 -2.95
C PRO A 198 15.29 25.22 -2.59
N PHE A 199 15.54 26.16 -1.67
CA PHE A 199 14.53 27.17 -1.35
C PHE A 199 14.05 27.91 -2.60
N PRO A 200 12.77 28.25 -2.69
CA PRO A 200 12.19 28.91 -3.85
C PRO A 200 12.80 30.29 -4.09
N ASP A 201 12.92 30.67 -5.36
CA ASP A 201 13.37 32.03 -5.73
C ASP A 201 12.22 33.01 -5.60
N ARG A 202 12.32 33.96 -4.67
CA ARG A 202 11.30 34.97 -4.43
C ARG A 202 10.87 35.73 -5.70
N SER A 203 11.78 35.88 -6.65
CA SER A 203 11.50 36.64 -7.89
C SER A 203 10.50 35.96 -8.82
N LEU A 204 10.23 34.67 -8.63
CA LEU A 204 9.26 33.90 -9.42
C LEU A 204 7.82 34.06 -8.91
N TYR A 205 7.66 34.54 -7.68
CA TYR A 205 6.36 34.60 -7.01
C TYR A 205 5.67 35.95 -7.18
N SER A 206 4.40 35.89 -7.55
CA SER A 206 3.53 37.05 -7.69
C SER A 206 3.10 37.65 -6.33
N SER A 207 3.06 36.83 -5.28
CA SER A 207 2.69 37.24 -3.93
C SER A 207 3.74 36.89 -2.89
N GLN A 208 3.81 37.66 -1.80
CA GLN A 208 4.63 37.32 -0.65
C GLN A 208 4.06 36.12 0.08
N TYR A 209 2.74 36.01 0.15
CA TYR A 209 2.08 34.91 0.83
C TYR A 209 2.41 33.54 0.19
N SER A 210 2.32 33.42 -1.13
CA SER A 210 2.65 32.18 -1.83
C SER A 210 4.12 31.81 -1.65
N TYR A 211 5.03 32.80 -1.74
CA TYR A 211 6.44 32.57 -1.47
C TYR A 211 6.71 32.08 -0.05
N ASP A 212 6.11 32.74 0.97
CA ASP A 212 6.31 32.37 2.38
C ASP A 212 5.72 30.97 2.68
N LEU A 213 4.64 30.60 2.00
CA LEU A 213 4.04 29.27 2.09
C LEU A 213 5.02 28.23 1.57
N ASP A 214 5.45 28.33 0.32
CA ASP A 214 6.35 27.35 -0.31
C ASP A 214 7.72 27.31 0.39
N TYR A 215 8.22 28.48 0.85
CA TYR A 215 9.42 28.52 1.67
C TYR A 215 9.27 27.72 2.96
N GLY A 216 8.11 27.84 3.62
CA GLY A 216 7.79 27.12 4.84
C GLY A 216 7.49 25.62 4.63
N LEU A 217 7.24 25.21 3.39
CA LEU A 217 7.02 23.82 3.00
C LEU A 217 8.29 23.14 2.46
N THR A 218 9.33 23.90 2.14
CA THR A 218 10.53 23.40 1.47
C THR A 218 11.56 22.85 2.45
N VAL A 219 11.78 21.56 2.44
CA VAL A 219 12.89 20.91 3.15
C VAL A 219 14.10 20.83 2.22
N PRO A 220 15.27 21.42 2.58
CA PRO A 220 16.49 21.33 1.77
C PRO A 220 16.95 19.88 1.57
N PRO A 221 17.56 19.55 0.41
CA PRO A 221 17.96 18.17 0.09
C PRO A 221 18.97 17.56 1.08
N ASP A 222 19.86 18.36 1.65
CA ASP A 222 20.83 17.92 2.65
C ASP A 222 20.16 17.64 4.01
N GLN A 223 19.16 18.42 4.39
CA GLN A 223 18.33 18.13 5.57
C GLN A 223 17.56 16.84 5.34
N PHE A 224 16.84 16.70 4.24
CA PHE A 224 16.08 15.50 3.91
C PHE A 224 16.96 14.24 3.93
N SER A 225 18.13 14.31 3.25
CA SER A 225 19.08 13.21 3.27
C SER A 225 19.56 12.84 4.68
N SER A 226 19.80 13.84 5.54
CA SER A 226 20.21 13.60 6.92
C SER A 226 19.12 12.94 7.75
N GLU A 227 17.85 13.31 7.53
CA GLU A 227 16.68 12.71 8.18
C GLU A 227 16.48 11.25 7.73
N MET A 228 16.61 10.95 6.43
CA MET A 228 16.51 9.57 5.91
C MET A 228 17.65 8.69 6.42
N GLN A 229 18.88 9.19 6.42
CA GLN A 229 20.04 8.48 7.00
C GLN A 229 19.86 8.24 8.51
N TYR A 230 19.24 9.18 9.23
CA TYR A 230 18.88 8.97 10.63
C TYR A 230 17.94 7.77 10.79
N LEU A 231 16.87 7.70 9.98
CA LEU A 231 15.94 6.57 10.03
C LEU A 231 16.67 5.24 9.85
N VAL A 232 17.46 5.11 8.78
CA VAL A 232 18.20 3.88 8.47
C VAL A 232 19.18 3.52 9.60
N SER A 233 19.97 4.49 10.07
CA SER A 233 21.01 4.24 11.09
C SER A 233 20.43 3.88 12.46
N HIS A 234 19.17 4.25 12.75
CA HIS A 234 18.48 3.93 13.99
C HIS A 234 17.51 2.74 13.84
N GLY A 235 17.53 2.04 12.70
CA GLY A 235 16.78 0.82 12.48
C GLY A 235 15.30 1.02 12.20
N TYR A 236 14.89 2.24 11.83
CA TYR A 236 13.54 2.45 11.32
C TYR A 236 13.37 1.76 9.96
N GLN A 237 12.19 1.23 9.74
CA GLN A 237 11.84 0.54 8.51
C GLN A 237 10.65 1.23 7.87
N ALA A 238 10.87 1.81 6.69
CA ALA A 238 9.80 2.45 5.95
C ALA A 238 8.80 1.41 5.45
N ILE A 239 7.53 1.64 5.72
CA ILE A 239 6.42 0.79 5.29
C ILE A 239 5.41 1.58 4.48
N SER A 240 4.64 0.91 3.62
CA SER A 240 3.51 1.52 2.94
C SER A 240 2.32 1.73 3.87
N LEU A 241 1.40 2.62 3.47
CA LEU A 241 0.11 2.78 4.16
C LEU A 241 -0.72 1.50 4.13
N TYR A 242 -0.63 0.74 3.05
CA TYR A 242 -1.30 -0.56 2.94
C TYR A 242 -0.77 -1.55 3.98
N ARG A 243 0.55 -1.57 4.21
CA ARG A 243 1.15 -2.43 5.24
C ARG A 243 0.67 -2.06 6.64
N LEU A 244 0.58 -0.77 6.93
CA LEU A 244 0.04 -0.29 8.20
C LEU A 244 -1.44 -0.67 8.36
N ALA A 245 -2.25 -0.46 7.31
CA ALA A 245 -3.66 -0.85 7.31
C ALA A 245 -3.84 -2.37 7.40
N ASP A 246 -3.01 -3.16 6.76
CA ASP A 246 -3.02 -4.62 6.87
C ASP A 246 -2.83 -5.09 8.31
N PHE A 247 -1.92 -4.45 9.06
CA PHE A 247 -1.79 -4.73 10.48
C PHE A 247 -3.05 -4.35 11.25
N LEU A 248 -3.56 -3.15 11.02
CA LEU A 248 -4.72 -2.64 11.76
C LEU A 248 -5.99 -3.43 11.46
N LEU A 249 -6.22 -3.80 10.21
CA LEU A 249 -7.43 -4.50 9.77
C LEU A 249 -7.34 -6.01 9.97
N TYR A 250 -6.22 -6.61 9.63
CA TYR A 250 -6.11 -8.07 9.56
C TYR A 250 -5.10 -8.66 10.55
N GLY A 251 -4.22 -7.84 11.13
CA GLY A 251 -3.19 -8.27 12.09
C GLY A 251 -1.93 -8.84 11.44
N LEU A 252 -1.65 -8.48 10.17
CA LEU A 252 -0.38 -8.83 9.56
C LEU A 252 0.77 -8.16 10.32
N PRO A 253 1.85 -8.87 10.63
CA PRO A 253 2.90 -8.33 11.47
C PRO A 253 3.57 -7.10 10.84
N LEU A 254 3.86 -6.09 11.65
CA LEU A 254 4.71 -4.97 11.27
C LEU A 254 6.18 -5.29 11.60
N PRO A 255 7.13 -4.67 10.88
CA PRO A 255 8.53 -4.72 11.28
C PRO A 255 8.77 -4.00 12.61
N ASP A 256 9.95 -4.18 13.17
CA ASP A 256 10.41 -3.39 14.31
C ASP A 256 10.63 -1.93 13.85
N HIS A 257 10.24 -0.94 14.66
CA HIS A 257 10.37 0.48 14.38
C HIS A 257 9.80 0.91 13.00
N PRO A 258 8.51 0.64 12.71
CA PRO A 258 7.91 1.02 11.45
C PRO A 258 7.80 2.55 11.34
N VAL A 259 8.00 3.10 10.14
CA VAL A 259 7.76 4.49 9.80
C VAL A 259 7.10 4.58 8.44
N VAL A 260 6.16 5.50 8.27
CA VAL A 260 5.58 5.81 6.97
C VAL A 260 6.12 7.17 6.52
N ILE A 261 6.54 7.28 5.27
CA ILE A 261 7.02 8.53 4.67
C ILE A 261 5.99 8.97 3.64
N THR A 262 5.50 10.20 3.74
CA THR A 262 4.51 10.74 2.81
C THR A 262 4.93 12.08 2.23
N PHE A 263 4.51 12.34 0.99
CA PHE A 263 4.70 13.59 0.27
C PHE A 263 3.36 14.07 -0.25
N ASP A 264 3.02 15.33 0.00
CA ASP A 264 1.77 15.92 -0.45
C ASP A 264 1.97 16.79 -1.70
N ASP A 265 0.86 17.11 -2.39
CA ASP A 265 0.74 17.97 -3.56
C ASP A 265 1.25 17.37 -4.88
N GLY A 266 2.29 16.56 -4.86
CA GLY A 266 2.87 15.94 -6.07
C GLY A 266 3.82 16.87 -6.84
N PHE A 267 4.63 17.66 -6.14
CA PHE A 267 5.62 18.54 -6.75
C PHE A 267 6.72 17.77 -7.50
N ALA A 268 7.16 18.30 -8.62
CA ALA A 268 8.22 17.69 -9.42
C ALA A 268 9.57 17.57 -8.69
N ASN A 269 9.83 18.44 -7.71
CA ASN A 269 11.04 18.39 -6.91
C ASN A 269 11.11 17.19 -5.95
N GLU A 270 10.00 16.60 -5.57
CA GLU A 270 9.96 15.33 -4.84
C GLU A 270 10.59 14.20 -5.67
N TYR A 271 10.22 14.11 -6.94
CA TYR A 271 10.80 13.15 -7.88
C TYR A 271 12.29 13.45 -8.14
N GLN A 272 12.63 14.74 -8.24
CA GLN A 272 14.00 15.16 -8.57
C GLN A 272 14.98 14.99 -7.40
N TYR A 273 14.57 15.30 -6.17
CA TYR A 273 15.48 15.40 -5.02
C TYR A 273 15.19 14.35 -3.93
N ALA A 274 13.94 14.01 -3.66
CA ALA A 274 13.64 13.04 -2.62
C ALA A 274 13.81 11.61 -3.10
N LEU A 275 13.30 11.27 -4.29
CA LEU A 275 13.35 9.92 -4.84
C LEU A 275 14.76 9.31 -4.85
N PRO A 276 15.82 9.99 -5.34
CA PRO A 276 17.17 9.41 -5.33
C PRO A 276 17.71 9.07 -3.93
N VAL A 277 17.30 9.83 -2.92
CA VAL A 277 17.68 9.56 -1.53
C VAL A 277 16.95 8.33 -1.02
N LEU A 278 15.63 8.25 -1.25
CA LEU A 278 14.82 7.09 -0.85
C LEU A 278 15.34 5.80 -1.49
N GLU A 279 15.65 5.81 -2.78
CA GLU A 279 16.23 4.66 -3.48
C GLU A 279 17.60 4.27 -2.92
N ALA A 280 18.48 5.23 -2.69
CA ALA A 280 19.82 4.97 -2.15
C ALA A 280 19.79 4.38 -0.73
N ASP A 281 18.84 4.79 0.08
CA ASP A 281 18.67 4.36 1.46
C ASP A 281 17.71 3.16 1.60
N GLY A 282 17.13 2.67 0.49
CA GLY A 282 16.21 1.53 0.48
C GLY A 282 14.89 1.79 1.20
N LEU A 283 14.44 3.05 1.21
CA LEU A 283 13.21 3.48 1.88
C LEU A 283 12.06 3.56 0.88
N THR A 284 10.88 3.10 1.28
CA THR A 284 9.63 3.34 0.52
C THR A 284 8.91 4.56 1.03
N ALA A 285 8.03 5.14 0.18
CA ALA A 285 7.20 6.29 0.52
C ALA A 285 5.86 6.23 -0.23
N THR A 286 4.93 7.08 0.20
CA THR A 286 3.66 7.31 -0.50
C THR A 286 3.56 8.78 -0.92
N PHE A 287 3.26 9.01 -2.20
CA PHE A 287 3.06 10.33 -2.78
C PHE A 287 1.56 10.58 -2.94
N PHE A 288 1.13 11.78 -2.60
CA PHE A 288 -0.26 12.22 -2.69
C PHE A 288 -0.37 13.41 -3.66
N PRO A 289 -0.35 13.18 -4.98
CA PRO A 289 -0.51 14.26 -5.93
C PRO A 289 -1.95 14.74 -6.04
N CYS A 290 -2.11 16.05 -6.26
CA CYS A 290 -3.37 16.64 -6.72
C CYS A 290 -3.58 16.29 -8.20
N SER A 291 -4.62 15.53 -8.52
CA SER A 291 -4.81 15.01 -9.88
C SER A 291 -5.05 16.09 -10.94
N GLY A 292 -5.61 17.23 -10.55
CA GLY A 292 -5.82 18.39 -11.44
C GLY A 292 -4.55 19.19 -11.72
N LEU A 293 -3.47 18.93 -10.97
CA LEU A 293 -2.19 19.65 -11.13
C LEU A 293 -1.13 18.81 -11.87
N ILE A 294 -1.43 17.57 -12.24
CA ILE A 294 -0.49 16.68 -12.93
C ILE A 294 0.09 17.33 -14.17
N GLY A 295 1.42 17.52 -14.17
CA GLY A 295 2.19 18.14 -15.26
C GLY A 295 1.99 19.65 -15.42
N VAL A 296 1.33 20.32 -14.49
CA VAL A 296 1.17 21.76 -14.48
C VAL A 296 2.51 22.42 -14.14
N LYS A 297 2.81 23.52 -14.86
CA LYS A 297 3.95 24.41 -14.60
C LYS A 297 3.42 25.83 -14.69
N ASN A 298 3.34 26.50 -13.57
CA ASN A 298 2.78 27.86 -13.49
C ASN A 298 3.87 28.96 -13.37
N GLY A 299 5.14 28.59 -13.27
CA GLY A 299 6.29 29.47 -13.11
C GLY A 299 6.69 29.67 -11.64
N GLU A 300 5.80 29.46 -10.71
CA GLU A 300 6.05 29.41 -9.25
C GLU A 300 6.30 27.97 -8.84
N GLU A 301 5.47 27.04 -9.31
CA GLU A 301 5.45 25.63 -8.97
C GLU A 301 5.49 24.75 -10.23
N GLU A 302 6.08 23.60 -10.07
CA GLU A 302 6.12 22.54 -11.09
C GLU A 302 5.68 21.22 -10.47
N TYR A 303 4.69 20.57 -11.09
CA TYR A 303 4.11 19.32 -10.61
C TYR A 303 4.52 18.15 -11.49
N MET A 304 4.64 16.96 -10.87
CA MET A 304 5.01 15.74 -11.58
C MET A 304 4.08 15.45 -12.76
N PRO A 305 4.61 15.17 -13.95
CA PRO A 305 3.80 14.66 -15.06
C PRO A 305 3.37 13.21 -14.81
N ALA A 306 2.36 12.75 -15.53
CA ALA A 306 1.85 11.38 -15.43
C ALA A 306 2.94 10.29 -15.62
N SER A 307 3.97 10.58 -16.43
CA SER A 307 5.09 9.65 -16.62
C SER A 307 5.93 9.43 -15.35
N GLU A 308 6.12 10.45 -14.52
CA GLU A 308 6.85 10.35 -13.26
C GLU A 308 6.01 9.61 -12.21
N LEU A 309 4.71 9.90 -12.10
CA LEU A 309 3.81 9.14 -11.24
C LEU A 309 3.75 7.66 -11.62
N SER A 310 3.67 7.36 -12.93
CA SER A 310 3.74 5.98 -13.41
C SER A 310 5.08 5.32 -13.07
N SER A 311 6.18 6.07 -13.15
CA SER A 311 7.52 5.59 -12.79
C SER A 311 7.63 5.29 -11.29
N LEU A 312 7.13 6.18 -10.41
CA LEU A 312 7.07 5.93 -8.97
C LEU A 312 6.34 4.62 -8.66
N ALA A 313 5.17 4.42 -9.26
CA ALA A 313 4.39 3.21 -9.08
C ALA A 313 5.13 1.94 -9.56
N GLN A 314 5.84 2.02 -10.69
CA GLN A 314 6.65 0.91 -11.22
C GLN A 314 7.86 0.59 -10.34
N MET A 315 8.43 1.58 -9.69
CA MET A 315 9.51 1.39 -8.72
C MET A 315 9.02 0.94 -7.34
N GLY A 316 7.69 0.91 -7.14
CA GLY A 316 7.10 0.40 -5.91
C GLY A 316 6.75 1.42 -4.86
N PHE A 317 6.82 2.69 -5.20
CA PHE A 317 6.30 3.74 -4.33
C PHE A 317 4.77 3.82 -4.40
N GLY A 318 4.13 4.15 -3.29
CA GLY A 318 2.69 4.38 -3.26
C GLY A 318 2.33 5.70 -3.96
N VAL A 319 1.24 5.70 -4.71
CA VAL A 319 0.62 6.92 -5.24
C VAL A 319 -0.84 6.91 -4.82
N GLN A 320 -1.24 7.87 -3.99
CA GLN A 320 -2.56 7.96 -3.37
C GLN A 320 -3.14 9.37 -3.61
N ASP A 321 -4.33 9.66 -3.11
CA ASP A 321 -5.10 10.83 -3.49
C ASP A 321 -4.89 12.04 -2.56
N HIS A 322 -4.65 13.22 -3.16
CA HIS A 322 -4.72 14.52 -2.47
C HIS A 322 -5.84 15.41 -3.01
N THR A 323 -6.91 14.82 -3.48
CA THR A 323 -8.03 15.48 -4.17
C THR A 323 -7.68 15.99 -5.57
N TYR A 324 -8.64 16.64 -6.22
CA TYR A 324 -8.43 17.21 -7.54
C TYR A 324 -7.50 18.44 -7.53
N ASN A 325 -7.65 19.32 -6.53
CA ASN A 325 -6.80 20.51 -6.33
C ASN A 325 -6.43 20.66 -4.87
N ASP A 326 -5.29 21.28 -4.60
CA ASP A 326 -4.92 21.67 -3.26
C ASP A 326 -5.89 22.69 -2.64
N GLY A 327 -5.96 22.74 -1.32
CA GLY A 327 -6.85 23.60 -0.55
C GLY A 327 -8.34 23.21 -0.64
N THR A 328 -8.65 22.00 -1.13
CA THR A 328 -10.03 21.53 -1.27
C THR A 328 -10.60 21.09 0.08
N VAL A 329 -11.59 21.84 0.57
CA VAL A 329 -12.32 21.48 1.80
C VAL A 329 -13.43 20.48 1.48
N LEU A 330 -13.29 19.25 1.96
CA LEU A 330 -14.28 18.18 1.75
C LEU A 330 -15.41 18.22 2.77
N TRP A 331 -15.18 18.78 3.93
CA TRP A 331 -16.14 18.84 5.01
C TRP A 331 -17.41 19.60 4.64
N GLY A 332 -18.55 19.01 4.95
CA GLY A 332 -19.88 19.63 4.69
C GLY A 332 -20.33 19.58 3.24
N GLN A 333 -19.56 18.96 2.35
CA GLN A 333 -19.95 18.76 0.96
C GLN A 333 -20.94 17.60 0.82
N ASP A 334 -21.74 17.62 -0.24
CA ASP A 334 -22.59 16.50 -0.60
C ASP A 334 -21.80 15.39 -1.33
N LEU A 335 -22.40 14.20 -1.45
CA LEU A 335 -21.73 13.05 -2.08
C LEU A 335 -21.33 13.32 -3.54
N ALA A 336 -22.14 14.08 -4.29
CA ALA A 336 -21.82 14.36 -5.69
C ALA A 336 -20.56 15.21 -5.81
N THR A 337 -20.44 16.23 -4.96
CA THR A 337 -19.26 17.09 -4.86
C THR A 337 -18.04 16.30 -4.39
N ILE A 338 -18.18 15.45 -3.35
CA ILE A 338 -17.08 14.58 -2.89
C ILE A 338 -16.65 13.64 -4.01
N GLN A 339 -17.58 13.04 -4.75
CA GLN A 339 -17.27 12.16 -5.87
C GLN A 339 -16.54 12.90 -7.00
N GLU A 340 -16.88 14.14 -7.28
CA GLU A 340 -16.20 14.97 -8.28
C GLU A 340 -14.76 15.30 -7.84
N LEU A 341 -14.58 15.66 -6.58
CA LEU A 341 -13.30 16.12 -6.04
C LEU A 341 -12.32 14.99 -5.74
N THR A 342 -12.80 13.84 -5.33
CA THR A 342 -11.97 12.71 -4.88
C THR A 342 -12.13 11.48 -5.76
N GLY A 343 -13.34 11.04 -6.06
CA GLY A 343 -13.57 9.84 -6.86
C GLY A 343 -13.03 9.96 -8.29
N TYR A 344 -13.15 11.14 -8.91
CA TYR A 344 -12.54 11.41 -10.21
C TYR A 344 -11.00 11.44 -10.09
N SER A 345 -10.48 12.08 -9.03
CA SER A 345 -9.05 12.14 -8.74
C SER A 345 -8.45 10.75 -8.60
N ALA A 346 -9.02 9.91 -7.75
CA ALA A 346 -8.59 8.52 -7.57
C ALA A 346 -8.57 7.75 -8.91
N HIS A 347 -9.62 7.89 -9.71
CA HIS A 347 -9.68 7.23 -11.02
C HIS A 347 -8.56 7.67 -11.98
N VAL A 348 -8.23 8.97 -12.00
CA VAL A 348 -7.12 9.48 -12.80
C VAL A 348 -5.81 8.85 -12.34
N LEU A 349 -5.54 8.83 -11.04
CA LEU A 349 -4.31 8.26 -10.47
C LEU A 349 -4.21 6.75 -10.72
N GLU A 350 -5.30 6.01 -10.52
CA GLU A 350 -5.37 4.57 -10.83
C GLU A 350 -5.09 4.30 -12.31
N SER A 351 -5.60 5.13 -13.22
CA SER A 351 -5.37 4.98 -14.67
C SER A 351 -3.92 5.21 -15.07
N ILE A 352 -3.19 6.07 -14.34
CA ILE A 352 -1.78 6.39 -14.58
C ILE A 352 -0.86 5.32 -13.98
N THR A 353 -1.16 4.88 -12.77
CA THR A 353 -0.25 4.08 -11.95
C THR A 353 -0.54 2.57 -12.01
N GLY A 354 -1.79 2.20 -12.26
CA GLY A 354 -2.27 0.82 -12.09
C GLY A 354 -2.36 0.37 -10.62
N GLN A 355 -2.10 1.26 -9.66
CA GLN A 355 -2.25 0.98 -8.24
C GLN A 355 -3.67 1.32 -7.77
N PRO A 356 -4.23 0.60 -6.77
CA PRO A 356 -5.46 1.02 -6.13
C PRO A 356 -5.25 2.33 -5.34
N VAL A 357 -6.21 3.23 -5.41
CA VAL A 357 -6.22 4.48 -4.64
C VAL A 357 -7.28 4.36 -3.56
N GLN A 358 -6.84 4.13 -2.33
CA GLN A 358 -7.73 3.86 -1.19
C GLN A 358 -7.43 4.72 0.05
N PHE A 359 -6.40 5.55 -0.04
CA PHE A 359 -6.07 6.53 1.01
C PHE A 359 -6.16 7.93 0.46
N ILE A 360 -6.60 8.86 1.30
CA ILE A 360 -6.65 10.27 1.00
C ILE A 360 -5.83 11.05 2.05
N ALA A 361 -4.91 11.90 1.61
CA ALA A 361 -4.40 12.97 2.44
C ALA A 361 -5.33 14.16 2.30
N TYR A 362 -5.89 14.64 3.41
CA TYR A 362 -6.79 15.79 3.35
C TYR A 362 -5.99 17.04 3.02
N SER A 363 -6.48 17.77 2.02
CA SER A 363 -5.90 19.04 1.64
C SER A 363 -6.42 20.14 2.58
N GLY A 364 -5.51 20.98 3.04
CA GLY A 364 -5.87 22.02 3.99
C GLY A 364 -5.71 21.60 5.44
N LEU A 365 -6.38 21.87 6.44
CA LEU A 365 -6.08 21.65 7.85
C LEU A 365 -6.50 20.28 8.37
N TRP A 366 -7.76 19.93 8.21
CA TRP A 366 -8.37 18.70 8.68
C TRP A 366 -9.54 18.32 7.80
N PRO A 367 -10.06 17.09 7.91
CA PRO A 367 -11.31 16.75 7.25
C PRO A 367 -12.50 17.63 7.74
N TYR A 368 -12.30 18.46 8.77
CA TYR A 368 -13.27 19.39 9.32
C TYR A 368 -12.59 20.68 9.80
N ALA A 369 -13.32 21.78 9.81
CA ALA A 369 -12.78 23.12 10.10
C ALA A 369 -12.30 23.33 11.54
N SER A 370 -12.78 22.52 12.51
CA SER A 370 -12.28 22.49 13.88
C SER A 370 -12.71 21.21 14.61
N PRO A 371 -11.97 20.76 15.65
CA PRO A 371 -12.37 19.59 16.45
C PRO A 371 -13.77 19.68 17.06
N GLU A 372 -14.26 20.90 17.37
CA GLU A 372 -15.59 21.11 17.92
C GLU A 372 -16.70 20.89 16.87
N GLN A 373 -16.35 20.92 15.59
CA GLN A 373 -17.27 20.66 14.48
C GLN A 373 -17.29 19.19 14.07
N ALA A 374 -16.43 18.35 14.68
CA ALA A 374 -16.50 16.91 14.55
C ALA A 374 -17.89 16.41 15.00
N GLY A 375 -18.40 15.39 14.33
CA GLY A 375 -19.69 14.82 14.67
C GLY A 375 -20.44 14.34 13.43
N PRO A 376 -21.74 14.68 13.26
CA PRO A 376 -22.53 14.16 12.15
C PRO A 376 -21.94 14.45 10.76
N ALA A 377 -21.35 15.63 10.54
CA ALA A 377 -20.75 15.99 9.25
C ALA A 377 -19.46 15.21 8.97
N GLN A 378 -18.66 14.94 10.00
CA GLN A 378 -17.48 14.08 9.90
C GLN A 378 -17.87 12.63 9.57
N ALA A 379 -18.82 12.08 10.31
CA ALA A 379 -19.33 10.72 10.05
C ALA A 379 -19.93 10.60 8.63
N GLN A 380 -20.59 11.66 8.15
CA GLN A 380 -21.09 11.73 6.79
C GLN A 380 -19.94 11.70 5.78
N LEU A 381 -18.91 12.52 5.95
CA LEU A 381 -17.74 12.54 5.05
C LEU A 381 -17.06 11.16 4.98
N PHE A 382 -16.79 10.54 6.12
CA PHE A 382 -16.16 9.21 6.15
C PHE A 382 -17.02 8.14 5.49
N SER A 383 -18.35 8.21 5.68
CA SER A 383 -19.29 7.33 4.99
C SER A 383 -19.28 7.55 3.48
N GLN A 384 -19.21 8.81 3.03
CA GLN A 384 -19.14 9.17 1.62
C GLN A 384 -17.84 8.66 0.99
N LEU A 385 -16.68 8.95 1.60
CA LEU A 385 -15.38 8.47 1.15
C LEU A 385 -15.34 6.93 1.10
N GLY A 386 -15.83 6.26 2.15
CA GLY A 386 -15.93 4.80 2.18
C GLY A 386 -16.81 4.24 1.05
N SER A 387 -17.90 4.93 0.68
CA SER A 387 -18.75 4.52 -0.45
C SER A 387 -18.08 4.67 -1.81
N LEU A 388 -17.03 5.49 -1.90
CA LEU A 388 -16.20 5.68 -3.08
C LEU A 388 -14.98 4.73 -3.13
N GLY A 389 -14.80 3.88 -2.13
CA GLY A 389 -13.73 2.88 -2.09
C GLY A 389 -12.51 3.25 -1.25
N TYR A 390 -12.49 4.45 -0.66
CA TYR A 390 -11.43 4.79 0.30
C TYR A 390 -11.59 3.98 1.58
N VAL A 391 -10.46 3.68 2.22
CA VAL A 391 -10.42 2.93 3.49
C VAL A 391 -9.80 3.72 4.62
N GLY A 392 -9.13 4.83 4.32
CA GLY A 392 -8.51 5.66 5.34
C GLY A 392 -8.13 7.05 4.85
N GLY A 393 -7.87 7.94 5.81
CA GLY A 393 -7.50 9.32 5.56
C GLY A 393 -6.43 9.81 6.52
N LEU A 394 -5.54 10.67 6.01
CA LEU A 394 -4.42 11.24 6.72
C LEU A 394 -4.67 12.73 6.94
N GLU A 395 -4.47 13.18 8.18
CA GLU A 395 -4.65 14.60 8.54
C GLU A 395 -3.50 15.45 7.98
N ASP A 396 -3.83 16.66 7.53
CA ASP A 396 -2.86 17.74 7.37
C ASP A 396 -2.81 18.57 8.66
N ASN A 397 -1.82 18.30 9.48
CA ASN A 397 -1.79 18.80 10.85
C ASN A 397 -0.87 20.02 10.99
N TRP A 398 -1.44 21.24 10.83
CA TRP A 398 -0.72 22.51 11.03
C TRP A 398 -0.42 22.81 12.49
N VAL A 399 -1.10 22.19 13.43
CA VAL A 399 -1.06 22.54 14.85
C VAL A 399 -0.54 21.36 15.66
N GLY A 400 0.73 21.01 15.50
CA GLY A 400 1.53 20.32 16.51
C GLY A 400 0.89 19.15 17.27
N ARG A 401 0.00 18.37 16.67
CA ARG A 401 -0.39 17.08 17.21
C ARG A 401 0.68 16.07 16.83
N PHE A 402 1.53 15.79 17.78
CA PHE A 402 2.51 14.73 17.69
C PHE A 402 1.82 13.42 18.14
N ALA A 403 1.06 12.79 17.25
CA ALA A 403 0.54 11.47 17.52
C ALA A 403 1.06 10.54 16.44
N TRP A 404 1.65 9.45 16.85
CA TRP A 404 2.23 8.42 15.99
C TRP A 404 1.82 7.02 16.46
N VAL A 405 0.67 6.97 17.14
CA VAL A 405 -0.03 5.73 17.45
C VAL A 405 -1.24 5.64 16.54
N GLU A 406 -1.17 4.75 15.57
CA GLU A 406 -2.28 4.48 14.68
C GLU A 406 -3.18 3.41 15.29
N SER A 407 -4.48 3.57 15.09
CA SER A 407 -5.48 2.68 15.67
C SER A 407 -6.49 2.22 14.63
N SER A 408 -6.90 0.96 14.73
CA SER A 408 -8.03 0.44 13.97
C SER A 408 -9.39 1.01 14.40
N ALA A 409 -9.44 1.83 15.45
CA ALA A 409 -10.65 2.52 15.88
C ALA A 409 -11.07 3.63 14.90
N SER A 410 -10.10 4.27 14.24
CA SER A 410 -10.36 5.21 13.14
C SER A 410 -9.25 5.08 12.11
N LEU A 411 -9.61 4.79 10.87
CA LEU A 411 -8.70 4.81 9.72
C LEU A 411 -8.77 6.15 8.97
N TRP A 412 -9.60 7.08 9.44
CA TRP A 412 -9.92 8.30 8.71
C TRP A 412 -9.20 9.55 9.23
N GLU A 413 -8.46 9.43 10.30
CA GLU A 413 -7.85 10.55 11.02
C GLU A 413 -6.44 10.18 11.45
N TRP A 414 -5.64 9.64 10.54
CA TRP A 414 -4.25 9.32 10.86
C TRP A 414 -3.43 10.61 10.96
N PRO A 415 -2.91 10.92 12.15
CA PRO A 415 -2.09 12.10 12.36
C PRO A 415 -0.73 11.94 11.70
N ARG A 416 -0.13 13.06 11.29
CA ARG A 416 1.18 13.07 10.65
C ARG A 416 2.14 13.99 11.36
N VAL A 417 3.43 13.67 11.26
CA VAL A 417 4.54 14.49 11.74
C VAL A 417 5.05 15.31 10.56
N ARG A 418 4.79 16.63 10.59
CA ARG A 418 5.22 17.53 9.53
C ARG A 418 6.70 17.84 9.66
N ALA A 419 7.45 17.73 8.56
CA ALA A 419 8.81 18.20 8.45
C ALA A 419 8.85 19.70 8.13
N TYR A 420 9.73 20.44 8.78
CA TYR A 420 9.91 21.87 8.58
C TYR A 420 11.33 22.21 8.13
N PRO A 421 11.50 23.28 7.31
CA PRO A 421 12.83 23.73 6.94
C PRO A 421 13.63 24.21 8.16
N GLY A 422 14.91 23.85 8.19
CA GLY A 422 15.83 24.25 9.26
C GLY A 422 15.62 23.50 10.57
N GLU A 423 14.83 22.45 10.58
CA GLU A 423 14.71 21.57 11.74
C GLU A 423 16.04 20.84 11.97
N SER A 424 16.48 20.82 13.23
CA SER A 424 17.70 20.08 13.57
C SER A 424 17.43 18.57 13.58
N LEU A 425 18.45 17.77 13.27
CA LEU A 425 18.34 16.32 13.35
C LEU A 425 18.00 15.84 14.78
N GLU A 426 18.39 16.60 15.82
CA GLU A 426 18.01 16.32 17.20
C GLU A 426 16.50 16.54 17.43
N ALA A 427 15.94 17.61 16.84
CA ALA A 427 14.49 17.86 16.90
C ALA A 427 13.71 16.79 16.14
N PHE A 428 14.16 16.45 14.94
CA PHE A 428 13.59 15.33 14.15
C PHE A 428 13.62 14.02 14.93
N ALA A 429 14.76 13.68 15.55
CA ALA A 429 14.89 12.49 16.39
C ALA A 429 13.93 12.52 17.60
N ALA A 430 13.74 13.68 18.20
CA ALA A 430 12.80 13.84 19.31
C ALA A 430 11.35 13.61 18.87
N LEU A 431 10.97 14.03 17.66
CA LEU A 431 9.64 13.75 17.10
C LEU A 431 9.38 12.24 16.93
N LEU A 432 10.41 11.48 16.56
CA LEU A 432 10.31 10.03 16.39
C LEU A 432 10.35 9.25 17.71
N ALA A 433 10.90 9.83 18.77
CA ALA A 433 11.10 9.19 20.06
C ALA A 433 9.92 9.33 21.02
N TYR A 434 8.89 10.10 20.66
CA TYR A 434 7.75 10.40 21.53
C TYR A 434 6.74 9.23 21.63
N GLY A 435 7.19 7.95 21.58
CA GLY A 435 6.42 6.75 21.72
C GLY A 435 6.60 5.93 22.97
#